data_3c08d7cbad175ec545decec8e3ccc8e3
#
_entry.id   3c08d7cbad175ec545decec8e3ccc8e3
#
_cell.length_a   1.000
_cell.length_b   1.000
_cell.length_c   1.000
_cell.angle_alpha   90.00
_cell.angle_beta   90.00
_cell.angle_gamma   90.00
#
_symmetry.space_group_name_H-M   'P 1'
#
loop_
_entity.id
_entity.type
_entity.pdbx_description
1 polymer ?
#
loop_
_entity_poly.entity_id
_entity_poly.type
_entity_poly.pdbx_seq_one_letter_code
_entity_poly.pdbx_strand_id
1 'polypeptide(L)'
;LESGSITMFHKNFYHHEKECKQKIGVVFGGVDFYPLKKLSLITAVTRKFYMHWDEPRYQKYIRYFALDESRKFKELSNGMKVKYLLALALSHHAELLILDEPTSGLDPVSREELLHIFRQIVQSEECSVLFSTHITSDLDRCADDITYIQNGRVLQSADKDTFLRSFEHLKTPDDTGPLTLEEIMLRTERRAWNDDIAV
;
A
#
# COMPACT_ATOMS: atom_id res chain seq x y z
N LEU A 1 3.79 9.46 18.47
CA LEU A 1 2.97 10.62 18.11
C LEU A 1 3.27 11.74 19.10
N GLU A 2 3.52 12.94 18.63
CA GLU A 2 3.69 14.11 19.50
C GLU A 2 2.35 14.59 20.05
N SER A 3 1.27 14.44 19.25
CA SER A 3 -0.11 14.72 19.64
C SER A 3 -1.12 14.00 18.74
N GLY A 4 -2.39 13.99 19.12
CA GLY A 4 -3.47 13.39 18.35
C GLY A 4 -3.84 11.99 18.81
N SER A 5 -4.73 11.34 18.05
CA SER A 5 -5.21 9.98 18.32
C SER A 5 -5.30 9.17 17.04
N ILE A 6 -5.14 7.86 17.16
CA ILE A 6 -5.34 6.90 16.07
C ILE A 6 -6.49 5.99 16.47
N THR A 7 -7.52 5.93 15.63
CA THR A 7 -8.63 5.00 15.77
C THR A 7 -8.59 3.99 14.64
N MET A 8 -8.55 2.70 14.98
CA MET A 8 -8.58 1.59 14.01
C MET A 8 -9.61 0.57 14.46
N PHE A 9 -10.42 0.06 13.55
CA PHE A 9 -11.47 -0.92 13.86
C PHE A 9 -12.39 -0.44 15.00
N HIS A 10 -12.74 0.86 15.00
CA HIS A 10 -13.54 1.56 16.03
C HIS A 10 -12.93 1.58 17.44
N LYS A 11 -11.64 1.30 17.57
CA LYS A 11 -10.90 1.27 18.85
C LYS A 11 -9.74 2.24 18.84
N ASN A 12 -9.44 2.83 20.00
CA ASN A 12 -8.20 3.59 20.17
C ASN A 12 -7.02 2.64 20.04
N PHE A 13 -6.16 2.89 19.05
CA PHE A 13 -5.04 2.02 18.70
C PHE A 13 -4.10 1.75 19.88
N TYR A 14 -3.75 2.78 20.63
CA TYR A 14 -2.79 2.64 21.74
C TYR A 14 -3.31 1.79 22.89
N HIS A 15 -4.61 1.85 23.16
CA HIS A 15 -5.24 1.02 24.19
C HIS A 15 -5.48 -0.43 23.74
N HIS A 16 -5.57 -0.67 22.43
CA HIS A 16 -5.88 -1.97 21.82
C HIS A 16 -4.83 -2.43 20.80
N GLU A 17 -3.57 -2.03 20.98
CA GLU A 17 -2.49 -2.23 20.02
C GLU A 17 -2.34 -3.69 19.58
N LYS A 18 -2.32 -4.62 20.54
CA LYS A 18 -2.17 -6.04 20.23
C LYS A 18 -3.32 -6.57 19.38
N GLU A 19 -4.54 -6.19 19.69
CA GLU A 19 -5.73 -6.61 18.95
C GLU A 19 -5.74 -6.01 17.53
N CYS A 20 -5.47 -4.71 17.40
CA CYS A 20 -5.39 -4.06 16.10
C CYS A 20 -4.30 -4.69 15.22
N LYS A 21 -3.11 -4.96 15.78
CA LYS A 21 -2.01 -5.58 15.04
C LYS A 21 -2.30 -7.00 14.54
N GLN A 22 -3.21 -7.74 15.19
CA GLN A 22 -3.65 -9.05 14.68
C GLN A 22 -4.43 -8.95 13.36
N LYS A 23 -5.04 -7.79 13.09
CA LYS A 23 -5.90 -7.51 11.93
C LYS A 23 -5.20 -6.72 10.83
N ILE A 24 -3.93 -6.35 11.04
CA ILE A 24 -3.17 -5.52 10.10
C ILE A 24 -2.06 -6.35 9.48
N GLY A 25 -1.99 -6.34 8.15
CA GLY A 25 -0.83 -6.78 7.40
C GLY A 25 -0.02 -5.58 6.95
N VAL A 26 1.30 -5.61 7.15
CA VAL A 26 2.19 -4.51 6.72
C VAL A 26 3.20 -5.03 5.71
N VAL A 27 3.36 -4.29 4.61
CA VAL A 27 4.33 -4.58 3.56
C VAL A 27 5.13 -3.31 3.28
N PHE A 28 6.40 -3.31 3.64
CA PHE A 28 7.30 -2.20 3.35
C PHE A 28 8.02 -2.44 2.01
N GLY A 29 7.89 -1.51 1.07
CA GLY A 29 8.66 -1.51 -0.15
C GLY A 29 10.16 -1.31 0.13
N GLY A 30 11.01 -2.10 -0.55
CA GLY A 30 12.46 -1.93 -0.46
C GLY A 30 13.13 -2.37 0.85
N VAL A 31 12.39 -2.85 1.84
CA VAL A 31 12.97 -3.33 3.11
C VAL A 31 13.32 -4.82 3.02
N ASP A 32 14.60 -5.14 3.22
CA ASP A 32 15.07 -6.52 3.31
C ASP A 32 14.82 -7.10 4.72
N PHE A 33 13.64 -7.68 4.87
CA PHE A 33 13.24 -8.34 6.11
C PHE A 33 13.94 -9.72 6.25
N TYR A 34 14.94 -9.81 7.12
CA TYR A 34 15.76 -11.03 7.30
C TYR A 34 16.37 -11.59 6.00
N PRO A 35 17.22 -10.83 5.28
CA PRO A 35 17.65 -11.14 3.91
C PRO A 35 18.35 -12.50 3.76
N LEU A 36 19.05 -12.96 4.79
CA LEU A 36 19.81 -14.20 4.76
C LEU A 36 19.02 -15.43 5.22
N LYS A 37 17.78 -15.27 5.63
CA LYS A 37 16.93 -16.38 6.11
C LYS A 37 16.08 -16.94 4.99
N LYS A 38 15.82 -18.26 5.03
CA LYS A 38 14.88 -18.94 4.14
C LYS A 38 13.46 -18.48 4.44
N LEU A 39 12.60 -18.44 3.42
CA LEU A 39 11.19 -18.09 3.59
C LEU A 39 10.50 -19.00 4.60
N SER A 40 10.76 -20.32 4.56
CA SER A 40 10.22 -21.28 5.51
C SER A 40 10.53 -20.93 6.97
N LEU A 41 11.72 -20.40 7.27
CA LEU A 41 12.10 -19.99 8.61
C LEU A 41 11.40 -18.68 9.01
N ILE A 42 11.33 -17.71 8.10
CA ILE A 42 10.62 -16.45 8.34
C ILE A 42 9.15 -16.74 8.65
N THR A 43 8.50 -17.57 7.85
CA THR A 43 7.11 -18.00 8.05
C THR A 43 6.93 -18.72 9.39
N ALA A 44 7.82 -19.66 9.73
CA ALA A 44 7.76 -20.40 10.99
C ALA A 44 7.85 -19.50 12.24
N VAL A 45 8.54 -18.37 12.12
CA VAL A 45 8.62 -17.36 13.18
C VAL A 45 7.35 -16.49 13.15
N THR A 46 6.99 -15.94 11.98
CA THR A 46 5.86 -15.01 11.81
C THR A 46 4.54 -15.60 12.31
N ARG A 47 4.23 -16.85 11.95
CA ARG A 47 2.97 -17.50 12.34
C ARG A 47 2.76 -17.60 13.86
N LYS A 48 3.84 -17.54 14.67
CA LYS A 48 3.73 -17.59 16.13
C LYS A 48 3.19 -16.30 16.75
N PHE A 49 3.21 -15.19 16.00
CA PHE A 49 2.70 -13.90 16.47
C PHE A 49 1.23 -13.69 16.17
N TYR A 50 0.62 -14.53 15.32
CA TYR A 50 -0.77 -14.40 14.91
C TYR A 50 -1.63 -15.56 15.44
N MET A 51 -2.66 -15.23 16.20
CA MET A 51 -3.54 -16.23 16.84
C MET A 51 -4.41 -16.98 15.82
N HIS A 52 -4.74 -16.31 14.71
CA HIS A 52 -5.63 -16.84 13.66
C HIS A 52 -4.86 -17.18 12.39
N TRP A 53 -3.66 -17.76 12.54
CA TRP A 53 -2.87 -18.21 11.38
C TRP A 53 -3.56 -19.39 10.69
N ASP A 54 -3.76 -19.24 9.37
CA ASP A 54 -4.38 -20.24 8.50
C ASP A 54 -3.32 -20.85 7.56
N GLU A 55 -2.79 -22.03 7.94
CA GLU A 55 -1.76 -22.71 7.17
C GLU A 55 -2.25 -23.15 5.77
N PRO A 56 -3.46 -23.73 5.60
CA PRO A 56 -4.01 -24.02 4.27
C PRO A 56 -4.06 -22.80 3.36
N ARG A 57 -4.47 -21.65 3.89
CA ARG A 57 -4.53 -20.37 3.16
C ARG A 57 -3.14 -19.88 2.78
N TYR A 58 -2.18 -19.96 3.69
CA TYR A 58 -0.78 -19.66 3.41
C TYR A 58 -0.24 -20.49 2.25
N GLN A 59 -0.42 -21.81 2.29
CA GLN A 59 0.02 -22.70 1.23
C GLN A 59 -0.68 -22.46 -0.12
N LYS A 60 -1.94 -21.98 -0.10
CA LYS A 60 -2.64 -21.53 -1.31
C LYS A 60 -1.91 -20.34 -1.94
N TYR A 61 -1.54 -19.31 -1.15
CA TYR A 61 -0.83 -18.14 -1.66
C TYR A 61 0.60 -18.46 -2.11
N ILE A 62 1.33 -19.30 -1.39
CA ILE A 62 2.67 -19.73 -1.80
C ILE A 62 2.64 -20.38 -3.19
N ARG A 63 1.65 -21.26 -3.43
CA ARG A 63 1.47 -21.87 -4.75
C ARG A 63 1.01 -20.86 -5.80
N TYR A 64 0.06 -20.01 -5.47
CA TYR A 64 -0.48 -18.99 -6.38
C TYR A 64 0.60 -18.02 -6.86
N PHE A 65 1.49 -17.59 -5.95
CA PHE A 65 2.61 -16.69 -6.26
C PHE A 65 3.86 -17.43 -6.76
N ALA A 66 3.81 -18.74 -6.92
CA ALA A 66 4.93 -19.59 -7.34
C ALA A 66 6.22 -19.35 -6.53
N LEU A 67 6.09 -19.26 -5.19
CA LEU A 67 7.18 -19.01 -4.28
C LEU A 67 7.82 -20.31 -3.80
N ASP A 68 9.16 -20.36 -3.83
CA ASP A 68 9.94 -21.47 -3.28
C ASP A 68 10.44 -21.12 -1.87
N GLU A 69 9.85 -21.75 -0.86
CA GLU A 69 10.16 -21.51 0.55
C GLU A 69 11.59 -21.93 0.96
N SER A 70 12.31 -22.70 0.14
CA SER A 70 13.69 -23.05 0.39
C SER A 70 14.69 -21.93 0.11
N ARG A 71 14.27 -20.93 -0.70
CA ARG A 71 15.07 -19.76 -1.06
C ARG A 71 15.21 -18.77 0.10
N LYS A 72 16.30 -18.01 0.10
CA LYS A 72 16.50 -16.89 1.02
C LYS A 72 15.76 -15.66 0.53
N PHE A 73 15.29 -14.82 1.45
CA PHE A 73 14.54 -13.61 1.11
C PHE A 73 15.29 -12.71 0.12
N LYS A 74 16.59 -12.52 0.27
CA LYS A 74 17.41 -11.71 -0.65
C LYS A 74 17.48 -12.25 -2.09
N GLU A 75 17.16 -13.53 -2.29
CA GLU A 75 17.21 -14.18 -3.61
C GLU A 75 15.93 -13.96 -4.42
N LEU A 76 14.93 -13.33 -3.83
CA LEU A 76 13.69 -12.97 -4.48
C LEU A 76 13.83 -11.66 -5.26
N SER A 77 13.12 -11.53 -6.39
CA SER A 77 12.90 -10.24 -7.01
C SER A 77 12.05 -9.34 -6.09
N ASN A 78 12.05 -8.02 -6.32
CA ASN A 78 11.24 -7.11 -5.50
C ASN A 78 9.75 -7.48 -5.55
N GLY A 79 9.20 -7.80 -6.72
CA GLY A 79 7.82 -8.27 -6.84
C GLY A 79 7.54 -9.57 -6.09
N MET A 80 8.46 -10.54 -6.10
CA MET A 80 8.34 -11.77 -5.31
C MET A 80 8.40 -11.49 -3.81
N LYS A 81 9.21 -10.52 -3.36
CA LYS A 81 9.25 -10.10 -1.95
C LYS A 81 7.89 -9.56 -1.50
N VAL A 82 7.30 -8.66 -2.28
CA VAL A 82 5.95 -8.12 -1.98
C VAL A 82 4.91 -9.25 -1.95
N LYS A 83 4.90 -10.14 -2.94
CA LYS A 83 3.99 -11.31 -2.97
C LYS A 83 4.14 -12.21 -1.75
N TYR A 84 5.37 -12.45 -1.30
CA TYR A 84 5.61 -13.23 -0.09
C TYR A 84 5.07 -12.54 1.17
N LEU A 85 5.31 -11.24 1.32
CA LEU A 85 4.79 -10.47 2.45
C LEU A 85 3.26 -10.40 2.44
N LEU A 86 2.64 -10.29 1.25
CA LEU A 86 1.19 -10.43 1.09
C LEU A 86 0.68 -11.82 1.51
N ALA A 87 1.39 -12.89 1.11
CA ALA A 87 1.03 -14.24 1.52
C ALA A 87 1.03 -14.38 3.06
N LEU A 88 2.02 -13.82 3.76
CA LEU A 88 2.05 -13.79 5.22
C LEU A 88 0.86 -13.03 5.81
N ALA A 89 0.62 -11.80 5.31
CA ALA A 89 -0.43 -10.92 5.81
C ALA A 89 -1.83 -11.50 5.62
N LEU A 90 -2.11 -12.05 4.45
CA LEU A 90 -3.41 -12.64 4.15
C LEU A 90 -3.67 -13.95 4.91
N SER A 91 -2.60 -14.65 5.32
CA SER A 91 -2.71 -15.93 6.04
C SER A 91 -3.08 -15.80 7.51
N HIS A 92 -3.06 -14.60 8.08
CA HIS A 92 -3.58 -14.35 9.42
C HIS A 92 -4.91 -13.57 9.40
N HIS A 93 -5.61 -13.53 8.26
CA HIS A 93 -6.89 -12.85 8.06
C HIS A 93 -6.81 -11.35 8.35
N ALA A 94 -5.79 -10.67 7.81
CA ALA A 94 -5.71 -9.22 7.90
C ALA A 94 -6.97 -8.57 7.30
N GLU A 95 -7.57 -7.65 8.04
CA GLU A 95 -8.71 -6.83 7.59
C GLU A 95 -8.23 -5.53 6.92
N LEU A 96 -6.97 -5.15 7.17
CA LEU A 96 -6.32 -3.98 6.57
C LEU A 96 -4.89 -4.34 6.17
N LEU A 97 -4.55 -4.11 4.90
CA LEU A 97 -3.17 -4.11 4.43
C LEU A 97 -2.65 -2.67 4.35
N ILE A 98 -1.48 -2.43 4.93
CA ILE A 98 -0.76 -1.15 4.81
C ILE A 98 0.53 -1.43 4.03
N LEU A 99 0.64 -0.81 2.85
CA LEU A 99 1.77 -1.02 1.96
C LEU A 99 2.48 0.32 1.70
N ASP A 100 3.77 0.34 1.91
CA ASP A 100 4.59 1.52 1.65
C ASP A 100 5.36 1.33 0.35
N GLU A 101 5.04 2.16 -0.67
CA GLU A 101 5.64 2.13 -2.01
C GLU A 101 5.75 0.71 -2.64
N PRO A 102 4.68 -0.10 -2.63
CA PRO A 102 4.75 -1.53 -2.96
C PRO A 102 5.15 -1.83 -4.41
N THR A 103 4.98 -0.87 -5.31
CA THR A 103 5.25 -1.00 -6.74
C THR A 103 6.53 -0.31 -7.18
N SER A 104 7.20 0.40 -6.27
CA SER A 104 8.42 1.14 -6.57
C SER A 104 9.55 0.18 -6.99
N GLY A 105 10.25 0.55 -8.07
CA GLY A 105 11.37 -0.24 -8.60
C GLY A 105 10.98 -1.59 -9.22
N LEU A 106 9.71 -1.81 -9.53
CA LEU A 106 9.25 -2.97 -10.28
C LEU A 106 9.29 -2.70 -11.80
N ASP A 107 9.53 -3.76 -12.55
CA ASP A 107 9.29 -3.73 -13.98
C ASP A 107 7.77 -3.58 -14.29
N PRO A 108 7.39 -3.10 -15.49
CA PRO A 108 6.00 -2.83 -15.80
C PRO A 108 5.07 -4.05 -15.68
N VAL A 109 5.54 -5.26 -15.97
CA VAL A 109 4.74 -6.48 -15.91
C VAL A 109 4.47 -6.88 -14.47
N SER A 110 5.50 -6.93 -13.63
CA SER A 110 5.40 -7.21 -12.18
C SER A 110 4.52 -6.19 -11.46
N ARG A 111 4.60 -4.91 -11.88
CA ARG A 111 3.78 -3.84 -11.35
C ARG A 111 2.31 -4.02 -11.68
N GLU A 112 1.96 -4.29 -12.94
CA GLU A 112 0.59 -4.54 -13.37
C GLU A 112 -0.02 -5.74 -12.65
N GLU A 113 0.76 -6.80 -12.50
CA GLU A 113 0.35 -8.00 -11.78
C GLU A 113 0.03 -7.70 -10.30
N LEU A 114 0.86 -6.89 -9.61
CA LEU A 114 0.59 -6.51 -8.23
C LEU A 114 -0.67 -5.65 -8.09
N LEU A 115 -0.89 -4.67 -8.96
CA LEU A 115 -2.10 -3.85 -8.94
C LEU A 115 -3.35 -4.70 -9.17
N HIS A 116 -3.26 -5.70 -10.04
CA HIS A 116 -4.35 -6.67 -10.23
C HIS A 116 -4.60 -7.49 -8.96
N ILE A 117 -3.55 -7.95 -8.28
CA ILE A 117 -3.65 -8.67 -7.00
C ILE A 117 -4.33 -7.80 -5.94
N PHE A 118 -3.98 -6.51 -5.83
CA PHE A 118 -4.63 -5.61 -4.85
C PHE A 118 -6.14 -5.50 -5.10
N ARG A 119 -6.56 -5.34 -6.36
CA ARG A 119 -7.98 -5.35 -6.70
C ARG A 119 -8.67 -6.66 -6.33
N GLN A 120 -8.06 -7.80 -6.63
CA GLN A 120 -8.62 -9.11 -6.27
C GLN A 120 -8.75 -9.27 -4.75
N ILE A 121 -7.77 -8.80 -3.96
CA ILE A 121 -7.83 -8.83 -2.49
C ILE A 121 -9.04 -8.04 -2.00
N VAL A 122 -9.22 -6.80 -2.46
CA VAL A 122 -10.35 -5.96 -2.04
C VAL A 122 -11.68 -6.59 -2.44
N GLN A 123 -11.79 -7.16 -3.64
CA GLN A 123 -13.04 -7.72 -4.16
C GLN A 123 -13.44 -9.07 -3.51
N SER A 124 -12.47 -9.87 -3.09
CA SER A 124 -12.73 -11.25 -2.66
C SER A 124 -12.58 -11.48 -1.15
N GLU A 125 -11.93 -10.57 -0.43
CA GLU A 125 -11.39 -10.90 0.90
C GLU A 125 -11.91 -9.97 1.98
N GLU A 126 -12.83 -9.19 1.91
CA GLU A 126 -13.27 -8.25 2.97
C GLU A 126 -12.08 -7.53 3.65
N CYS A 127 -11.03 -7.26 2.86
CA CYS A 127 -9.79 -6.66 3.30
C CYS A 127 -9.58 -5.33 2.56
N SER A 128 -9.38 -4.25 3.32
CA SER A 128 -9.03 -2.95 2.76
C SER A 128 -7.53 -2.87 2.47
N VAL A 129 -7.16 -2.18 1.40
CA VAL A 129 -5.77 -1.93 1.03
C VAL A 129 -5.49 -0.43 1.09
N LEU A 130 -4.60 -0.04 1.98
CA LEU A 130 -4.03 1.31 2.06
C LEU A 130 -2.59 1.25 1.56
N PHE A 131 -2.26 1.97 0.50
CA PHE A 131 -0.88 2.02 0.03
C PHE A 131 -0.43 3.46 -0.26
N SER A 132 0.84 3.74 0.04
CA SER A 132 1.51 4.96 -0.38
C SER A 132 2.11 4.76 -1.76
N THR A 133 2.07 5.79 -2.60
CA THR A 133 2.79 5.80 -3.88
C THR A 133 2.98 7.24 -4.38
N HIS A 134 4.09 7.48 -5.07
CA HIS A 134 4.31 8.67 -5.87
C HIS A 134 3.99 8.44 -7.36
N ILE A 135 3.54 7.23 -7.72
CA ILE A 135 3.25 6.83 -9.09
C ILE A 135 1.75 6.97 -9.34
N THR A 136 1.34 8.11 -9.88
CA THR A 136 -0.07 8.47 -10.09
C THR A 136 -0.84 7.46 -10.93
N SER A 137 -0.18 6.84 -11.93
CA SER A 137 -0.81 5.81 -12.77
C SER A 137 -1.22 4.53 -12.01
N ASP A 138 -0.67 4.27 -10.81
CA ASP A 138 -1.15 3.17 -9.96
C ASP A 138 -2.50 3.50 -9.35
N LEU A 139 -2.65 4.74 -8.88
CA LEU A 139 -3.92 5.24 -8.34
C LEU A 139 -5.01 5.22 -9.41
N ASP A 140 -4.67 5.62 -10.65
CA ASP A 140 -5.64 5.58 -11.76
C ASP A 140 -6.18 4.18 -12.01
N ARG A 141 -5.37 3.15 -11.76
CA ARG A 141 -5.71 1.77 -12.04
C ARG A 141 -6.46 1.06 -10.93
N CYS A 142 -6.20 1.38 -9.66
CA CYS A 142 -6.72 0.56 -8.57
C CYS A 142 -7.23 1.33 -7.35
N ALA A 143 -7.10 2.66 -7.27
CA ALA A 143 -7.59 3.41 -6.12
C ALA A 143 -9.07 3.75 -6.25
N ASP A 144 -9.83 3.52 -5.19
CA ASP A 144 -11.20 3.98 -5.01
C ASP A 144 -11.20 5.37 -4.34
N ASP A 145 -10.38 5.55 -3.30
CA ASP A 145 -10.19 6.78 -2.54
C ASP A 145 -8.76 7.27 -2.64
N ILE A 146 -8.56 8.58 -2.61
CA ILE A 146 -7.24 9.22 -2.69
C ILE A 146 -7.08 10.22 -1.55
N THR A 147 -5.94 10.12 -0.86
CA THR A 147 -5.49 11.11 0.12
C THR A 147 -4.19 11.74 -0.35
N TYR A 148 -4.20 13.04 -0.61
CA TYR A 148 -3.00 13.78 -1.01
C TYR A 148 -2.38 14.49 0.18
N ILE A 149 -1.13 14.15 0.45
CA ILE A 149 -0.34 14.72 1.54
C ILE A 149 0.83 15.52 0.96
N GLN A 150 0.98 16.78 1.37
CA GLN A 150 2.09 17.64 0.99
C GLN A 150 2.59 18.39 2.23
N ASN A 151 3.91 18.45 2.41
CA ASN A 151 4.55 19.14 3.54
C ASN A 151 3.97 18.75 4.92
N GLY A 152 3.63 17.45 5.11
CA GLY A 152 3.06 16.92 6.35
C GLY A 152 1.60 17.30 6.60
N ARG A 153 0.90 17.86 5.62
CA ARG A 153 -0.53 18.23 5.69
C ARG A 153 -1.35 17.47 4.67
N VAL A 154 -2.54 17.03 5.08
CA VAL A 154 -3.53 16.50 4.15
C VAL A 154 -4.14 17.68 3.39
N LEU A 155 -3.94 17.72 2.07
CA LEU A 155 -4.54 18.71 1.20
C LEU A 155 -5.97 18.33 0.82
N GLN A 156 -6.20 17.07 0.50
CA GLN A 156 -7.50 16.53 0.14
C GLN A 156 -7.56 15.04 0.45
N SER A 157 -8.74 14.55 0.83
CA SER A 157 -9.04 13.14 1.00
C SER A 157 -10.49 12.90 0.58
N ALA A 158 -10.71 12.10 -0.46
CA ALA A 158 -12.04 11.83 -1.01
C ALA A 158 -12.00 10.60 -1.95
N ASP A 159 -13.18 10.12 -2.35
CA ASP A 159 -13.31 9.25 -3.50
C ASP A 159 -12.66 9.89 -4.74
N LYS A 160 -12.19 9.04 -5.67
CA LYS A 160 -11.40 9.48 -6.82
C LYS A 160 -12.08 10.57 -7.66
N ASP A 161 -13.38 10.46 -7.91
CA ASP A 161 -14.10 11.43 -8.74
C ASP A 161 -14.26 12.78 -8.03
N THR A 162 -14.57 12.76 -6.75
CA THR A 162 -14.62 13.95 -5.89
C THR A 162 -13.25 14.58 -5.73
N PHE A 163 -12.22 13.76 -5.58
CA PHE A 163 -10.84 14.22 -5.52
C PHE A 163 -10.47 15.00 -6.78
N LEU A 164 -10.67 14.45 -7.97
CA LEU A 164 -10.36 15.11 -9.25
C LEU A 164 -11.11 16.43 -9.39
N ARG A 165 -12.41 16.45 -9.07
CA ARG A 165 -13.23 17.68 -9.12
C ARG A 165 -12.74 18.77 -8.17
N SER A 166 -12.21 18.42 -7.00
CA SER A 166 -11.74 19.41 -6.02
C SER A 166 -10.55 20.25 -6.51
N PHE A 167 -9.82 19.75 -7.52
CA PHE A 167 -8.68 20.42 -8.14
C PHE A 167 -9.00 21.11 -9.48
N GLU A 168 -10.26 21.23 -9.86
CA GLU A 168 -10.64 21.96 -11.10
C GLU A 168 -10.18 23.42 -11.12
N HIS A 169 -9.98 24.04 -9.96
CA HIS A 169 -9.44 25.39 -9.83
C HIS A 169 -7.98 25.53 -10.31
N LEU A 170 -7.29 24.40 -10.56
CA LEU A 170 -5.93 24.37 -11.13
C LEU A 170 -5.94 24.38 -12.66
N LYS A 171 -7.10 24.27 -13.31
CA LYS A 171 -7.21 24.33 -14.77
C LYS A 171 -6.77 25.68 -15.35
N THR A 172 -6.19 25.59 -16.52
CA THR A 172 -5.86 26.74 -17.36
C THR A 172 -6.81 26.80 -18.56
N PRO A 173 -6.91 27.92 -19.29
CA PRO A 173 -7.75 28.03 -20.48
C PRO A 173 -7.44 27.01 -21.59
N ASP A 174 -6.24 26.45 -21.59
CA ASP A 174 -5.77 25.47 -22.58
C ASP A 174 -6.22 24.03 -22.26
N ASP A 175 -6.72 23.77 -21.05
CA ASP A 175 -7.15 22.43 -20.64
C ASP A 175 -8.53 22.09 -21.21
N THR A 176 -8.62 21.08 -22.05
CA THR A 176 -9.85 20.68 -22.75
C THR A 176 -10.68 19.60 -22.03
N GLY A 177 -10.14 19.03 -20.91
CA GLY A 177 -10.76 17.93 -20.16
C GLY A 177 -10.54 18.05 -18.65
N PRO A 178 -10.94 17.05 -17.85
CA PRO A 178 -10.57 16.96 -16.45
C PRO A 178 -9.06 16.81 -16.30
N LEU A 179 -8.49 17.37 -15.21
CA LEU A 179 -7.08 17.17 -14.91
C LEU A 179 -6.82 15.71 -14.52
N THR A 180 -5.69 15.18 -14.96
CA THR A 180 -5.18 13.89 -14.49
C THR A 180 -4.57 14.02 -13.09
N LEU A 181 -4.41 12.91 -12.37
CA LEU A 181 -3.72 12.91 -11.07
C LEU A 181 -2.28 13.44 -11.19
N GLU A 182 -1.59 13.12 -12.27
CA GLU A 182 -0.24 13.61 -12.54
C GLU A 182 -0.21 15.14 -12.73
N GLU A 183 -1.14 15.70 -13.49
CA GLU A 183 -1.25 17.14 -13.69
C GLU A 183 -1.58 17.88 -12.40
N ILE A 184 -2.48 17.32 -11.58
CA ILE A 184 -2.82 17.87 -10.27
C ILE A 184 -1.56 17.94 -9.40
N MET A 185 -0.83 16.84 -9.29
CA MET A 185 0.40 16.76 -8.52
C MET A 185 1.45 17.76 -9.01
N LEU A 186 1.73 17.78 -10.32
CA LEU A 186 2.71 18.70 -10.90
C LEU A 186 2.33 20.18 -10.70
N ARG A 187 1.06 20.54 -10.85
CA ARG A 187 0.60 21.94 -10.69
C ARG A 187 0.60 22.38 -9.22
N THR A 188 0.27 21.48 -8.32
CA THR A 188 0.30 21.75 -6.87
C THR A 188 1.73 21.94 -6.40
N GLU A 189 2.67 21.09 -6.81
CA GLU A 189 4.09 21.22 -6.47
C GLU A 189 4.71 22.51 -7.03
N ARG A 190 4.40 22.87 -8.28
CA ARG A 190 4.90 24.11 -8.90
C ARG A 190 4.41 25.36 -8.19
N ARG A 191 3.17 25.38 -7.71
CA ARG A 191 2.65 26.52 -6.93
C ARG A 191 3.40 26.67 -5.61
N ALA A 192 3.56 25.58 -4.86
CA ALA A 192 4.33 25.60 -3.62
C ALA A 192 5.77 26.11 -3.84
N TRP A 193 6.42 25.70 -4.94
CA TRP A 193 7.79 26.14 -5.25
C TRP A 193 7.88 27.61 -5.64
N ASN A 194 6.89 28.14 -6.36
CA ASN A 194 6.85 29.56 -6.71
C ASN A 194 6.60 30.45 -5.49
N ASP A 195 5.77 29.98 -4.54
CA ASP A 195 5.50 30.70 -3.29
C ASP A 195 6.75 30.72 -2.38
N ASP A 196 7.57 29.66 -2.37
CA ASP A 196 8.81 29.57 -1.60
C ASP A 196 9.97 30.41 -2.21
N ILE A 197 9.97 30.67 -3.52
CA ILE A 197 11.00 31.48 -4.21
C ILE A 197 10.65 32.97 -4.20
N ALA A 198 9.40 33.33 -3.98
CA ALA A 198 8.93 34.71 -4.00
C ALA A 198 9.20 35.48 -2.68
N VAL A 199 10.10 34.97 -1.80
CA VAL A 199 10.54 35.61 -0.54
C VAL A 199 11.82 36.40 -0.73
#